data_0bf52581d82e572b28314cb4e203fa16
#
_entry.id   0bf52581d82e572b28314cb4e203fa16
#
_cell.length_a   1.000
_cell.length_b   1.000
_cell.length_c   1.000
_cell.angle_alpha   90.00
_cell.angle_beta   90.00
_cell.angle_gamma   90.00
#
_symmetry.space_group_name_H-M   'P 1'
#
loop_
_entity.id
_entity.type
_entity.pdbx_description
1 polymer ?
#
loop_
_entity_poly.entity_id
_entity_poly.type
_entity_poly.pdbx_seq_one_letter_code
_entity_poly.pdbx_strand_id
1 'polypeptide(L)'
;MPDVDVVVVGAGLAGLVAARDVMRSGLQVAVVEARDRVGGRVLNAQLPGGAPIEVGGQWVGPGQTEILDLIAELGLSLFPTHTQGRKVLDFDGRTLTYTGRIPRLHPLVLADIGYGSWRLDRLTRRLPPPGSTVDERAAALDGQTLATWIQRHLHTRGGREFLRLITRAVFTTEPEDLSALWALAYLGANQGLDALITIRGGALQDRIVGGSQRIALTLAAQLGERVRLNCPVTDVQWGDSGVRISLPNAATLSARRAIIAVPPAVSGRIRYLPALPADRDQLIQRMPMGRVIKTNVVYDEPFWRRLGFSGQANSNRRTAATVLDNTPAAGSPGVLVVFTEGRRADAASRLSPPDRRRHVLADLAAYFGPAAKEPIGYIELDWAAEHYTGGCYGAFTAPSTLTRFGAALRAPIGPLHWAGSETARRWTCSMDGAVESGHRTAREVAAVLNASPALTPPPSPG
;
A
#
# COMPACT_ATOMS: atom_id res chain seq x y z
N MET A 1 -4.28 26.61 -26.64
CA MET A 1 -5.05 25.38 -26.36
C MET A 1 -4.24 24.57 -25.36
N PRO A 2 -4.85 23.71 -24.53
CA PRO A 2 -4.10 22.79 -23.67
C PRO A 2 -3.32 21.78 -24.53
N ASP A 3 -2.18 21.31 -24.02
CA ASP A 3 -1.32 20.35 -24.74
C ASP A 3 -1.98 18.96 -24.80
N VAL A 4 -2.75 18.60 -23.77
CA VAL A 4 -3.51 17.34 -23.67
C VAL A 4 -4.86 17.57 -22.97
N ASP A 5 -5.79 16.62 -23.07
CA ASP A 5 -7.04 16.68 -22.30
C ASP A 5 -6.82 16.40 -20.83
N VAL A 6 -5.97 15.42 -20.53
CA VAL A 6 -5.71 14.96 -19.14
C VAL A 6 -4.23 14.79 -18.89
N VAL A 7 -3.76 15.36 -17.79
CA VAL A 7 -2.43 15.03 -17.24
C VAL A 7 -2.58 14.15 -16.01
N VAL A 8 -1.80 13.07 -15.94
CA VAL A 8 -1.74 12.17 -14.77
C VAL A 8 -0.41 12.37 -14.07
N VAL A 9 -0.43 12.72 -12.81
CA VAL A 9 0.76 12.90 -11.96
C VAL A 9 1.01 11.63 -11.17
N GLY A 10 2.05 10.90 -11.55
CA GLY A 10 2.48 9.63 -10.96
C GLY A 10 2.15 8.40 -11.82
N ALA A 11 3.19 7.61 -12.15
CA ALA A 11 3.11 6.35 -12.90
C ALA A 11 3.10 5.12 -11.98
N GLY A 12 2.41 5.18 -10.82
CA GLY A 12 2.00 4.03 -10.05
C GLY A 12 0.83 3.28 -10.72
N LEU A 13 0.39 2.14 -10.18
CA LEU A 13 -0.72 1.37 -10.76
C LEU A 13 -1.97 2.22 -10.97
N ALA A 14 -2.36 3.04 -10.01
CA ALA A 14 -3.53 3.89 -10.10
C ALA A 14 -3.44 4.88 -11.27
N GLY A 15 -2.30 5.55 -11.42
CA GLY A 15 -2.08 6.53 -12.49
C GLY A 15 -2.00 5.88 -13.87
N LEU A 16 -1.32 4.74 -14.01
CA LEU A 16 -1.21 4.01 -15.28
C LEU A 16 -2.56 3.45 -15.74
N VAL A 17 -3.35 2.90 -14.81
CA VAL A 17 -4.72 2.43 -15.11
C VAL A 17 -5.61 3.61 -15.51
N ALA A 18 -5.58 4.71 -14.76
CA ALA A 18 -6.35 5.89 -15.10
C ALA A 18 -5.98 6.45 -16.49
N ALA A 19 -4.68 6.55 -16.79
CA ALA A 19 -4.21 7.02 -18.10
C ALA A 19 -4.65 6.10 -19.24
N ARG A 20 -4.57 4.78 -19.06
CA ARG A 20 -5.02 3.79 -20.05
C ARG A 20 -6.52 3.95 -20.35
N ASP A 21 -7.34 4.09 -19.31
CA ASP A 21 -8.79 4.21 -19.48
C ASP A 21 -9.18 5.56 -20.12
N VAL A 22 -8.51 6.65 -19.74
CA VAL A 22 -8.65 7.95 -20.40
C VAL A 22 -8.30 7.84 -21.90
N MET A 23 -7.18 7.20 -22.23
CA MET A 23 -6.79 6.96 -23.62
C MET A 23 -7.83 6.12 -24.38
N ARG A 24 -8.37 5.07 -23.75
CA ARG A 24 -9.43 4.21 -24.33
C ARG A 24 -10.75 4.96 -24.55
N SER A 25 -11.00 6.04 -23.82
CA SER A 25 -12.16 6.91 -24.04
C SER A 25 -11.96 7.94 -25.15
N GLY A 26 -10.82 7.87 -25.88
CA GLY A 26 -10.52 8.76 -27.01
C GLY A 26 -9.90 10.10 -26.61
N LEU A 27 -9.59 10.33 -25.33
CA LEU A 27 -8.99 11.57 -24.84
C LEU A 27 -7.46 11.53 -24.91
N GLN A 28 -6.85 12.70 -25.15
CA GLN A 28 -5.40 12.86 -25.13
C GLN A 28 -4.90 12.87 -23.68
N VAL A 29 -3.92 12.01 -23.35
CA VAL A 29 -3.38 11.86 -22.00
C VAL A 29 -1.85 11.90 -21.99
N ALA A 30 -1.29 12.55 -20.98
CA ALA A 30 0.13 12.44 -20.64
C ALA A 30 0.28 12.01 -19.17
N VAL A 31 1.22 11.13 -18.90
CA VAL A 31 1.61 10.69 -17.56
C VAL A 31 2.99 11.25 -17.24
N VAL A 32 3.16 11.88 -16.09
CA VAL A 32 4.45 12.37 -15.60
C VAL A 32 4.83 11.64 -14.34
N GLU A 33 6.02 11.06 -14.31
CA GLU A 33 6.58 10.31 -13.18
C GLU A 33 7.88 10.96 -12.73
N ALA A 34 8.02 11.16 -11.43
CA ALA A 34 9.19 11.81 -10.86
C ALA A 34 10.46 10.96 -10.94
N ARG A 35 10.34 9.65 -10.92
CA ARG A 35 11.43 8.68 -10.98
C ARG A 35 11.80 8.33 -12.43
N ASP A 36 12.91 7.62 -12.54
CA ASP A 36 13.36 6.95 -13.77
C ASP A 36 12.61 5.63 -14.06
N ARG A 37 11.59 5.30 -13.28
CA ARG A 37 10.84 4.04 -13.32
C ARG A 37 9.35 4.19 -13.05
N VAL A 38 8.57 3.29 -13.60
CA VAL A 38 7.14 3.13 -13.28
C VAL A 38 6.91 2.16 -12.11
N GLY A 39 5.68 2.11 -11.62
CA GLY A 39 5.19 1.14 -10.63
C GLY A 39 4.95 1.73 -9.24
N GLY A 40 5.59 2.87 -8.90
CA GLY A 40 5.41 3.48 -7.58
C GLY A 40 5.80 2.53 -6.45
N ARG A 41 4.80 2.05 -5.68
CA ARG A 41 4.97 1.10 -4.56
C ARG A 41 5.05 -0.38 -4.98
N VAL A 42 4.88 -0.72 -6.25
CA VAL A 42 5.25 -2.03 -6.80
C VAL A 42 6.61 -1.90 -7.48
N LEU A 43 7.55 -2.67 -7.01
CA LEU A 43 8.95 -2.60 -7.45
C LEU A 43 9.59 -3.97 -7.33
N ASN A 44 10.32 -4.36 -8.37
CA ASN A 44 11.19 -5.53 -8.37
C ASN A 44 12.66 -5.11 -8.22
N ALA A 45 13.42 -5.95 -7.55
CA ALA A 45 14.88 -6.00 -7.60
C ALA A 45 15.32 -7.29 -8.31
N GLN A 46 16.60 -7.49 -8.49
CA GLN A 46 17.15 -8.71 -9.06
C GLN A 46 17.84 -9.55 -7.97
N LEU A 47 17.52 -10.83 -7.96
CA LEU A 47 18.23 -11.83 -7.14
C LEU A 47 19.64 -12.08 -7.72
N PRO A 48 20.57 -12.65 -6.95
CA PRO A 48 21.73 -13.30 -7.51
C PRO A 48 21.30 -14.29 -8.60
N GLY A 49 21.88 -14.18 -9.79
CA GLY A 49 21.42 -14.95 -10.97
C GLY A 49 20.37 -14.24 -11.84
N GLY A 50 19.97 -13.00 -11.52
CA GLY A 50 19.17 -12.13 -12.39
C GLY A 50 17.65 -12.32 -12.32
N ALA A 51 17.12 -13.30 -11.57
CA ALA A 51 15.68 -13.47 -11.44
C ALA A 51 15.04 -12.30 -10.64
N PRO A 52 13.86 -11.81 -11.04
CA PRO A 52 13.21 -10.71 -10.33
C PRO A 52 12.63 -11.17 -9.00
N ILE A 53 12.69 -10.28 -8.01
CA ILE A 53 12.05 -10.42 -6.69
C ILE A 53 11.43 -9.11 -6.23
N GLU A 54 10.26 -9.17 -5.63
CA GLU A 54 9.55 -7.97 -5.21
C GLU A 54 10.14 -7.37 -3.93
N VAL A 55 10.51 -6.09 -4.00
CA VAL A 55 10.85 -5.25 -2.85
C VAL A 55 9.71 -4.30 -2.46
N GLY A 56 8.62 -4.29 -3.25
CA GLY A 56 7.37 -3.57 -3.00
C GLY A 56 6.19 -4.48 -2.72
N GLY A 57 4.97 -4.02 -3.03
CA GLY A 57 3.73 -4.80 -2.98
C GLY A 57 3.81 -6.01 -3.92
N GLN A 58 3.30 -7.17 -3.50
CA GLN A 58 3.52 -8.41 -4.25
C GLN A 58 2.36 -9.39 -4.25
N TRP A 59 1.53 -9.42 -3.21
CA TRP A 59 0.50 -10.43 -3.07
C TRP A 59 -0.85 -9.99 -3.64
N VAL A 60 -1.57 -10.98 -4.13
CA VAL A 60 -2.97 -10.88 -4.51
C VAL A 60 -3.73 -12.08 -3.95
N GLY A 61 -5.04 -11.93 -3.80
CA GLY A 61 -5.87 -13.03 -3.29
C GLY A 61 -7.33 -12.92 -3.68
N PRO A 62 -8.14 -13.92 -3.32
CA PRO A 62 -9.57 -13.94 -3.62
C PRO A 62 -10.27 -12.67 -3.15
N GLY A 63 -11.17 -12.13 -3.97
CA GLY A 63 -11.91 -10.90 -3.69
C GLY A 63 -11.20 -9.62 -4.12
N GLN A 64 -9.94 -9.67 -4.51
CA GLN A 64 -9.22 -8.56 -5.16
C GLN A 64 -9.46 -8.59 -6.67
N THR A 65 -10.71 -8.38 -7.06
CA THR A 65 -11.19 -8.62 -8.43
C THR A 65 -10.59 -7.66 -9.45
N GLU A 66 -10.42 -6.40 -9.11
CA GLU A 66 -9.89 -5.40 -10.04
C GLU A 66 -8.44 -5.74 -10.49
N ILE A 67 -7.59 -6.13 -9.54
CA ILE A 67 -6.21 -6.48 -9.88
C ILE A 67 -6.12 -7.86 -10.54
N LEU A 68 -6.96 -8.83 -10.15
CA LEU A 68 -6.97 -10.17 -10.76
C LEU A 68 -7.44 -10.10 -12.21
N ASP A 69 -8.48 -9.33 -12.51
CA ASP A 69 -8.97 -9.10 -13.86
C ASP A 69 -7.91 -8.39 -14.72
N LEU A 70 -7.23 -7.39 -14.15
CA LEU A 70 -6.12 -6.71 -14.84
C LEU A 70 -4.96 -7.66 -15.12
N ILE A 71 -4.57 -8.52 -14.17
CA ILE A 71 -3.51 -9.53 -14.35
C ILE A 71 -3.87 -10.48 -15.51
N ALA A 72 -5.11 -10.94 -15.56
CA ALA A 72 -5.61 -11.80 -16.63
C ALA A 72 -5.64 -11.07 -17.99
N GLU A 73 -6.13 -9.82 -18.02
CA GLU A 73 -6.14 -8.98 -19.22
C GLU A 73 -4.73 -8.77 -19.81
N LEU A 74 -3.73 -8.60 -18.92
CA LEU A 74 -2.33 -8.41 -19.31
C LEU A 74 -1.60 -9.71 -19.64
N GLY A 75 -2.26 -10.88 -19.58
CA GLY A 75 -1.68 -12.18 -19.84
C GLY A 75 -0.60 -12.61 -18.84
N LEU A 76 -0.67 -12.12 -17.60
CA LEU A 76 0.27 -12.45 -16.55
C LEU A 76 -0.20 -13.66 -15.76
N SER A 77 0.73 -14.49 -15.26
CA SER A 77 0.45 -15.70 -14.52
C SER A 77 0.68 -15.52 -13.02
N LEU A 78 -0.09 -16.26 -12.22
CA LEU A 78 0.02 -16.33 -10.77
C LEU A 78 0.64 -17.64 -10.30
N PHE A 79 1.21 -17.64 -9.11
CA PHE A 79 1.64 -18.84 -8.41
C PHE A 79 1.37 -18.71 -6.90
N PRO A 80 1.06 -19.81 -6.19
CA PRO A 80 0.67 -19.74 -4.79
C PRO A 80 1.86 -19.47 -3.86
N THR A 81 1.62 -18.73 -2.79
CA THR A 81 2.56 -18.56 -1.69
C THR A 81 2.70 -19.87 -0.92
N HIS A 82 3.95 -20.24 -0.57
CA HIS A 82 4.22 -21.47 0.19
C HIS A 82 3.65 -21.39 1.61
N THR A 83 2.95 -22.47 2.04
CA THR A 83 2.30 -22.49 3.37
C THR A 83 2.54 -23.78 4.16
N GLN A 84 3.20 -24.77 3.56
CA GLN A 84 3.39 -26.07 4.22
C GLN A 84 4.47 -26.01 5.30
N GLY A 85 4.23 -26.65 6.43
CA GLY A 85 5.15 -26.74 7.54
C GLY A 85 4.71 -25.93 8.78
N ARG A 86 5.56 -25.99 9.81
CA ARG A 86 5.35 -25.29 11.08
C ARG A 86 5.65 -23.82 10.95
N LYS A 87 4.87 -23.01 11.65
CA LYS A 87 5.07 -21.55 11.81
C LYS A 87 5.80 -21.27 13.11
N VAL A 88 6.49 -20.15 13.19
CA VAL A 88 7.17 -19.67 14.40
C VAL A 88 6.42 -18.44 14.95
N LEU A 89 6.20 -18.42 16.25
CA LEU A 89 5.74 -17.24 17.00
C LEU A 89 6.72 -16.97 18.14
N ASP A 90 7.45 -15.87 18.06
CA ASP A 90 8.28 -15.36 19.15
C ASP A 90 7.50 -14.27 19.90
N PHE A 91 6.93 -14.63 21.04
CA PHE A 91 5.97 -13.81 21.75
C PHE A 91 6.25 -13.80 23.25
N ASP A 92 6.33 -12.62 23.85
CA ASP A 92 6.61 -12.40 25.27
C ASP A 92 7.85 -13.18 25.77
N GLY A 93 8.92 -13.20 24.98
CA GLY A 93 10.19 -13.85 25.34
C GLY A 93 10.23 -15.36 25.08
N ARG A 94 9.16 -15.96 24.54
CA ARG A 94 9.08 -17.38 24.23
C ARG A 94 8.96 -17.60 22.73
N THR A 95 9.77 -18.51 22.19
CA THR A 95 9.63 -18.94 20.80
C THR A 95 8.81 -20.23 20.76
N LEU A 96 7.67 -20.17 20.09
CA LEU A 96 6.71 -21.28 19.94
C LEU A 96 6.66 -21.70 18.47
N THR A 97 6.50 -23.00 18.24
CA THR A 97 6.18 -23.53 16.91
C THR A 97 4.76 -24.11 16.91
N TYR A 98 4.02 -23.88 15.82
CA TYR A 98 2.66 -24.36 15.69
C TYR A 98 2.29 -24.66 14.24
N THR A 99 1.26 -25.46 14.05
CA THR A 99 0.61 -25.73 12.76
C THR A 99 -0.79 -25.15 12.76
N GLY A 100 -1.35 -24.92 11.57
CA GLY A 100 -2.68 -24.35 11.44
C GLY A 100 -2.72 -22.83 11.63
N ARG A 101 -3.86 -22.31 12.10
CA ARG A 101 -4.13 -20.85 12.18
C ARG A 101 -3.87 -20.26 13.56
N ILE A 102 -4.09 -21.02 14.62
CA ILE A 102 -4.10 -20.54 16.00
C ILE A 102 -2.82 -20.98 16.70
N PRO A 103 -1.99 -20.04 17.19
CA PRO A 103 -0.81 -20.39 17.98
C PRO A 103 -1.20 -20.95 19.36
N ARG A 104 -0.32 -21.75 19.95
CA ARG A 104 -0.51 -22.32 21.30
C ARG A 104 -0.22 -21.28 22.38
N LEU A 105 -1.16 -20.35 22.60
CA LEU A 105 -1.12 -19.38 23.69
C LEU A 105 -2.00 -19.84 24.85
N HIS A 106 -1.87 -19.16 26.00
CA HIS A 106 -2.70 -19.42 27.17
C HIS A 106 -4.21 -19.26 26.80
N PRO A 107 -5.11 -20.16 27.25
CA PRO A 107 -6.52 -20.14 26.86
C PRO A 107 -7.23 -18.78 27.10
N LEU A 108 -6.93 -18.11 28.21
CA LEU A 108 -7.49 -16.77 28.49
C LEU A 108 -7.03 -15.72 27.49
N VAL A 109 -5.78 -15.81 27.01
CA VAL A 109 -5.26 -14.91 25.97
C VAL A 109 -5.96 -15.20 24.63
N LEU A 110 -6.17 -16.46 24.29
CA LEU A 110 -6.89 -16.85 23.06
C LEU A 110 -8.36 -16.38 23.10
N ALA A 111 -9.03 -16.55 24.24
CA ALA A 111 -10.40 -16.06 24.43
C ALA A 111 -10.50 -14.54 24.29
N ASP A 112 -9.55 -13.81 24.85
CA ASP A 112 -9.47 -12.35 24.79
C ASP A 112 -9.19 -11.86 23.35
N ILE A 113 -8.28 -12.50 22.64
CA ILE A 113 -8.02 -12.23 21.20
C ILE A 113 -9.29 -12.50 20.38
N GLY A 114 -9.94 -13.64 20.60
CA GLY A 114 -11.18 -14.00 19.92
C GLY A 114 -12.30 -12.99 20.16
N TYR A 115 -12.47 -12.55 21.40
CA TYR A 115 -13.42 -11.50 21.76
C TYR A 115 -13.09 -10.16 21.10
N GLY A 116 -11.82 -9.74 21.12
CA GLY A 116 -11.37 -8.50 20.46
C GLY A 116 -11.60 -8.53 18.96
N SER A 117 -11.26 -9.63 18.29
CA SER A 117 -11.48 -9.84 16.86
C SER A 117 -12.97 -9.81 16.49
N TRP A 118 -13.81 -10.54 17.24
CA TRP A 118 -15.26 -10.52 17.06
C TRP A 118 -15.83 -9.11 17.22
N ARG A 119 -15.34 -8.35 18.21
CA ARG A 119 -15.77 -6.96 18.42
C ARG A 119 -15.38 -6.04 17.27
N LEU A 120 -14.17 -6.17 16.77
CA LEU A 120 -13.69 -5.43 15.58
C LEU A 120 -14.60 -5.72 14.39
N ASP A 121 -14.84 -6.99 14.07
CA ASP A 121 -15.70 -7.40 12.97
C ASP A 121 -17.13 -6.89 13.11
N ARG A 122 -17.70 -6.95 14.34
CA ARG A 122 -19.04 -6.44 14.60
C ARG A 122 -19.14 -4.92 14.42
N LEU A 123 -18.12 -4.17 14.83
CA LEU A 123 -18.06 -2.72 14.65
C LEU A 123 -17.90 -2.37 13.17
N THR A 124 -16.99 -3.03 12.49
CA THR A 124 -16.73 -2.86 11.05
C THR A 124 -18.00 -3.00 10.21
N ARG A 125 -18.83 -4.04 10.48
CA ARG A 125 -20.11 -4.25 9.76
C ARG A 125 -21.19 -3.20 10.04
N ARG A 126 -21.04 -2.41 11.09
CA ARG A 126 -22.01 -1.38 11.50
C ARG A 126 -21.60 0.04 11.12
N LEU A 127 -20.38 0.21 10.64
CA LEU A 127 -19.92 1.50 10.17
C LEU A 127 -20.49 1.78 8.78
N PRO A 128 -21.01 2.98 8.55
CA PRO A 128 -21.38 3.42 7.22
C PRO A 128 -20.12 3.49 6.34
N PRO A 129 -20.25 3.39 5.01
CA PRO A 129 -19.14 3.57 4.10
C PRO A 129 -18.41 4.89 4.35
N PRO A 130 -17.08 4.94 4.18
CA PRO A 130 -16.31 6.18 4.35
C PRO A 130 -16.85 7.31 3.46
N GLY A 131 -17.16 8.46 4.06
CA GLY A 131 -17.75 9.61 3.37
C GLY A 131 -19.27 9.72 3.48
N SER A 132 -19.93 8.81 4.21
CA SER A 132 -21.35 8.96 4.63
C SER A 132 -21.47 9.95 5.78
N THR A 133 -22.72 10.35 6.11
CA THR A 133 -23.01 11.20 7.27
C THR A 133 -22.38 10.62 8.53
N VAL A 134 -21.62 11.45 9.24
CA VAL A 134 -20.91 11.08 10.46
C VAL A 134 -21.92 11.02 11.60
N ASP A 135 -22.13 9.82 12.18
CA ASP A 135 -22.88 9.67 13.41
C ASP A 135 -21.97 9.89 14.65
N GLU A 136 -22.58 10.06 15.82
CA GLU A 136 -21.85 10.27 17.09
C GLU A 136 -20.90 9.09 17.40
N ARG A 137 -21.24 7.87 16.98
CA ARG A 137 -20.41 6.69 17.18
C ARG A 137 -19.14 6.74 16.34
N ALA A 138 -19.25 7.14 15.07
CA ALA A 138 -18.09 7.35 14.20
C ALA A 138 -17.18 8.45 14.76
N ALA A 139 -17.76 9.56 15.25
CA ALA A 139 -17.02 10.63 15.90
C ALA A 139 -16.27 10.15 17.16
N ALA A 140 -16.90 9.36 18.01
CA ALA A 140 -16.27 8.78 19.20
C ALA A 140 -15.14 7.81 18.87
N LEU A 141 -15.27 7.04 17.79
CA LEU A 141 -14.21 6.13 17.30
C LEU A 141 -13.05 6.91 16.68
N ASP A 142 -13.35 7.97 15.93
CA ASP A 142 -12.30 8.81 15.32
C ASP A 142 -11.56 9.66 16.37
N GLY A 143 -12.25 10.03 17.47
CA GLY A 143 -11.67 10.79 18.58
C GLY A 143 -10.66 10.01 19.44
N GLN A 144 -10.43 8.72 19.19
CA GLN A 144 -9.51 7.89 19.95
C GLN A 144 -8.54 7.12 19.05
N THR A 145 -7.39 6.75 19.63
CA THR A 145 -6.43 5.87 18.95
C THR A 145 -6.89 4.41 19.00
N LEU A 146 -6.38 3.59 18.09
CA LEU A 146 -6.59 2.13 18.16
C LEU A 146 -5.97 1.55 19.44
N ALA A 147 -4.87 2.12 19.95
CA ALA A 147 -4.29 1.71 21.24
C ALA A 147 -5.28 1.93 22.41
N THR A 148 -5.94 3.08 22.46
CA THR A 148 -6.98 3.35 23.47
C THR A 148 -8.14 2.35 23.35
N TRP A 149 -8.55 2.03 22.13
CA TRP A 149 -9.60 1.03 21.90
C TRP A 149 -9.15 -0.36 22.38
N ILE A 150 -7.93 -0.81 22.05
CA ILE A 150 -7.34 -2.08 22.50
C ILE A 150 -7.32 -2.15 24.02
N GLN A 151 -6.84 -1.09 24.68
CA GLN A 151 -6.73 -1.03 26.15
C GLN A 151 -8.08 -1.15 26.84
N ARG A 152 -9.13 -0.58 26.26
CA ARG A 152 -10.51 -0.62 26.83
C ARG A 152 -11.21 -1.95 26.63
N HIS A 153 -10.87 -2.71 25.61
CA HIS A 153 -11.65 -3.88 25.20
C HIS A 153 -10.94 -5.22 25.36
N LEU A 154 -9.62 -5.23 25.48
CA LEU A 154 -8.87 -6.44 25.79
C LEU A 154 -8.38 -6.40 27.24
N HIS A 155 -8.52 -7.51 27.94
CA HIS A 155 -8.30 -7.59 29.37
C HIS A 155 -6.95 -8.21 29.74
N THR A 156 -6.40 -9.12 28.89
CA THR A 156 -5.11 -9.74 29.12
C THR A 156 -3.97 -8.95 28.49
N ARG A 157 -2.81 -8.95 29.13
CA ARG A 157 -1.58 -8.39 28.54
C ARG A 157 -1.27 -9.06 27.19
N GLY A 158 -1.34 -10.40 27.13
CA GLY A 158 -1.08 -11.14 25.91
C GLY A 158 -2.04 -10.81 24.77
N GLY A 159 -3.33 -10.65 25.05
CA GLY A 159 -4.33 -10.24 24.05
C GLY A 159 -4.02 -8.86 23.46
N ARG A 160 -3.69 -7.89 24.33
CA ARG A 160 -3.31 -6.54 23.90
C ARG A 160 -2.05 -6.55 23.02
N GLU A 161 -0.99 -7.24 23.46
CA GLU A 161 0.26 -7.33 22.71
C GLU A 161 0.09 -8.06 21.36
N PHE A 162 -0.77 -9.07 21.31
CA PHE A 162 -1.06 -9.77 20.06
C PHE A 162 -1.79 -8.87 19.05
N LEU A 163 -2.76 -8.08 19.50
CA LEU A 163 -3.46 -7.15 18.62
C LEU A 163 -2.55 -6.00 18.16
N ARG A 164 -1.61 -5.56 19.01
CA ARG A 164 -0.55 -4.60 18.65
C ARG A 164 0.40 -5.18 17.60
N LEU A 165 0.80 -6.44 17.73
CA LEU A 165 1.59 -7.15 16.72
C LEU A 165 0.88 -7.15 15.36
N ILE A 166 -0.38 -7.54 15.34
CA ILE A 166 -1.19 -7.55 14.11
C ILE A 166 -1.33 -6.13 13.53
N THR A 167 -1.56 -5.12 14.36
CA THR A 167 -1.66 -3.73 13.92
C THR A 167 -0.40 -3.30 13.17
N ARG A 168 0.78 -3.59 13.71
CA ARG A 168 2.05 -3.27 13.04
C ARG A 168 2.18 -4.00 11.70
N ALA A 169 1.84 -5.29 11.66
CA ALA A 169 1.93 -6.09 10.45
C ALA A 169 0.96 -5.63 9.34
N VAL A 170 -0.22 -5.14 9.71
CA VAL A 170 -1.27 -4.71 8.75
C VAL A 170 -1.12 -3.25 8.34
N PHE A 171 -0.82 -2.36 9.29
CA PHE A 171 -0.82 -0.91 9.06
C PHE A 171 0.59 -0.30 8.99
N THR A 172 1.64 -1.07 9.32
CA THR A 172 3.03 -0.59 9.39
C THR A 172 3.22 0.64 10.26
N THR A 173 2.38 0.77 11.28
CA THR A 173 2.39 1.85 12.28
C THR A 173 2.02 1.34 13.66
N GLU A 174 2.23 2.16 14.67
CA GLU A 174 1.83 1.83 16.03
C GLU A 174 0.32 2.13 16.23
N PRO A 175 -0.38 1.34 17.05
CA PRO A 175 -1.79 1.60 17.34
C PRO A 175 -2.03 2.93 18.08
N GLU A 176 -0.99 3.54 18.66
CA GLU A 176 -1.02 4.88 19.27
C GLU A 176 -1.19 6.00 18.24
N ASP A 177 -0.69 5.80 17.02
CA ASP A 177 -0.67 6.82 15.97
C ASP A 177 -1.89 6.71 15.03
N LEU A 178 -2.65 5.61 15.14
CA LEU A 178 -3.73 5.24 14.24
C LEU A 178 -5.10 5.56 14.82
N SER A 179 -5.97 6.27 14.08
CA SER A 179 -7.39 6.42 14.43
C SER A 179 -8.08 5.06 14.51
N ALA A 180 -8.87 4.83 15.57
CA ALA A 180 -9.67 3.60 15.67
C ALA A 180 -10.74 3.52 14.57
N LEU A 181 -11.31 4.66 14.15
CA LEU A 181 -12.24 4.71 13.03
C LEU A 181 -11.57 4.34 11.70
N TRP A 182 -10.37 4.88 11.42
CA TRP A 182 -9.64 4.51 10.21
C TRP A 182 -9.32 3.03 10.17
N ALA A 183 -8.85 2.46 11.30
CA ALA A 183 -8.56 1.03 11.37
C ALA A 183 -9.79 0.19 11.03
N LEU A 184 -10.95 0.52 11.60
CA LEU A 184 -12.21 -0.18 11.33
C LEU A 184 -12.69 0.01 9.88
N ALA A 185 -12.62 1.22 9.34
CA ALA A 185 -12.96 1.51 7.95
C ALA A 185 -12.05 0.75 6.97
N TYR A 186 -10.75 0.69 7.27
CA TYR A 186 -9.78 -0.09 6.52
C TYR A 186 -10.11 -1.59 6.56
N LEU A 187 -10.38 -2.16 7.75
CA LEU A 187 -10.79 -3.57 7.87
C LEU A 187 -12.05 -3.85 7.06
N GLY A 188 -13.04 -2.95 7.10
CA GLY A 188 -14.28 -3.09 6.33
C GLY A 188 -14.06 -3.07 4.81
N ALA A 189 -13.23 -2.15 4.34
CA ALA A 189 -12.88 -2.04 2.94
C ALA A 189 -12.06 -3.25 2.42
N ASN A 190 -11.38 -3.98 3.31
CA ASN A 190 -10.50 -5.10 3.00
C ASN A 190 -11.04 -6.47 3.45
N GLN A 191 -12.36 -6.65 3.56
CA GLN A 191 -13.04 -7.90 3.93
C GLN A 191 -12.70 -8.44 5.33
N GLY A 192 -12.26 -7.58 6.24
CA GLY A 192 -11.95 -7.90 7.62
C GLY A 192 -10.50 -8.31 7.88
N LEU A 193 -10.19 -8.47 9.15
CA LEU A 193 -8.82 -8.75 9.60
C LEU A 193 -8.32 -10.10 9.07
N ASP A 194 -9.18 -11.11 9.07
CA ASP A 194 -8.83 -12.47 8.68
C ASP A 194 -8.37 -12.55 7.21
N ALA A 195 -9.06 -11.83 6.32
CA ALA A 195 -8.68 -11.75 4.91
C ALA A 195 -7.28 -11.14 4.71
N LEU A 196 -6.91 -10.15 5.52
CA LEU A 196 -5.63 -9.45 5.41
C LEU A 196 -4.42 -10.26 5.87
N ILE A 197 -4.59 -11.12 6.90
CA ILE A 197 -3.48 -11.85 7.53
C ILE A 197 -3.37 -13.32 7.09
N THR A 198 -4.34 -13.79 6.31
CA THR A 198 -4.38 -15.20 5.86
C THR A 198 -3.73 -15.33 4.49
N ILE A 199 -2.95 -16.41 4.33
CA ILE A 199 -2.37 -16.75 3.02
C ILE A 199 -3.41 -17.48 2.19
N ARG A 200 -3.76 -18.73 2.54
CA ARG A 200 -4.72 -19.53 1.77
C ARG A 200 -6.15 -18.99 1.95
N GLY A 201 -6.76 -18.51 0.87
CA GLY A 201 -8.08 -17.86 0.88
C GLY A 201 -8.07 -16.42 1.35
N GLY A 202 -6.91 -15.80 1.56
CA GLY A 202 -6.75 -14.40 1.96
C GLY A 202 -5.90 -13.59 0.99
N ALA A 203 -5.61 -12.35 1.37
CA ALA A 203 -4.92 -11.37 0.53
C ALA A 203 -3.46 -11.73 0.18
N LEU A 204 -2.86 -12.70 0.88
CA LEU A 204 -1.48 -13.13 0.69
C LEU A 204 -1.36 -14.43 -0.12
N GLN A 205 -2.44 -14.85 -0.82
CA GLN A 205 -2.53 -16.18 -1.41
C GLN A 205 -1.56 -16.38 -2.57
N ASP A 206 -1.55 -15.47 -3.52
CA ASP A 206 -0.84 -15.65 -4.78
C ASP A 206 0.15 -14.51 -5.04
N ARG A 207 1.16 -14.82 -5.85
CA ARG A 207 2.17 -13.89 -6.34
C ARG A 207 2.22 -13.94 -7.87
N ILE A 208 2.76 -12.88 -8.48
CA ILE A 208 2.84 -12.75 -9.93
C ILE A 208 4.17 -13.33 -10.42
N VAL A 209 4.11 -14.22 -11.42
CA VAL A 209 5.30 -14.77 -12.07
C VAL A 209 6.10 -13.63 -12.72
N GLY A 210 7.36 -13.47 -12.33
CA GLY A 210 8.21 -12.37 -12.78
C GLY A 210 8.04 -11.07 -12.00
N GLY A 211 7.27 -11.11 -10.88
CA GLY A 211 7.09 -10.02 -9.93
C GLY A 211 6.03 -8.99 -10.33
N SER A 212 5.48 -8.33 -9.32
CA SER A 212 4.33 -7.43 -9.45
C SER A 212 4.57 -6.18 -10.30
N GLN A 213 5.81 -5.71 -10.42
CA GLN A 213 6.14 -4.55 -11.26
C GLN A 213 5.85 -4.80 -12.74
N ARG A 214 5.77 -6.07 -13.19
CA ARG A 214 5.40 -6.40 -14.57
C ARG A 214 4.06 -5.79 -14.99
N ILE A 215 3.10 -5.68 -14.07
CA ILE A 215 1.82 -5.01 -14.35
C ILE A 215 2.06 -3.57 -14.81
N ALA A 216 2.84 -2.82 -14.03
CA ALA A 216 3.13 -1.41 -14.35
C ALA A 216 3.97 -1.27 -15.63
N LEU A 217 4.94 -2.15 -15.85
CA LEU A 217 5.77 -2.16 -17.06
C LEU A 217 4.93 -2.44 -18.31
N THR A 218 4.00 -3.40 -18.26
CA THR A 218 3.11 -3.72 -19.37
C THR A 218 2.14 -2.58 -19.68
N LEU A 219 1.55 -1.95 -18.64
CA LEU A 219 0.70 -0.77 -18.81
C LEU A 219 1.47 0.42 -19.41
N ALA A 220 2.67 0.67 -18.94
CA ALA A 220 3.51 1.74 -19.46
C ALA A 220 3.90 1.50 -20.94
N ALA A 221 4.18 0.25 -21.31
CA ALA A 221 4.45 -0.12 -22.71
C ALA A 221 3.23 0.13 -23.62
N GLN A 222 2.00 -0.13 -23.14
CA GLN A 222 0.77 0.19 -23.87
C GLN A 222 0.55 1.70 -24.05
N LEU A 223 0.97 2.50 -23.09
CA LEU A 223 0.87 3.96 -23.14
C LEU A 223 1.99 4.61 -23.97
N GLY A 224 3.12 3.93 -24.12
CA GLY A 224 4.25 4.39 -24.94
C GLY A 224 4.81 5.76 -24.48
N GLU A 225 5.03 6.66 -25.44
CA GLU A 225 5.62 7.99 -25.21
C GLU A 225 4.74 8.93 -24.36
N ARG A 226 3.51 8.54 -24.06
CA ARG A 226 2.65 9.28 -23.13
C ARG A 226 3.18 9.24 -21.69
N VAL A 227 4.04 8.28 -21.36
CA VAL A 227 4.68 8.17 -20.04
C VAL A 227 6.05 8.84 -20.06
N ARG A 228 6.17 9.93 -19.32
CA ARG A 228 7.39 10.73 -19.20
C ARG A 228 8.01 10.49 -17.83
N LEU A 229 9.18 9.88 -17.80
CA LEU A 229 9.97 9.62 -16.59
C LEU A 229 10.89 10.81 -16.25
N ASN A 230 11.45 10.84 -15.06
CA ASN A 230 12.33 11.92 -14.56
C ASN A 230 11.68 13.30 -14.65
N CYS A 231 10.35 13.36 -14.45
CA CYS A 231 9.54 14.55 -14.52
C CYS A 231 8.84 14.84 -13.17
N PRO A 232 9.57 15.20 -12.10
CA PRO A 232 8.96 15.60 -10.84
C PRO A 232 8.13 16.87 -11.03
N VAL A 233 6.87 16.82 -10.60
CA VAL A 233 5.97 17.98 -10.59
C VAL A 233 6.24 18.79 -9.32
N THR A 234 6.60 20.06 -9.50
CA THR A 234 6.83 20.98 -8.37
C THR A 234 5.62 21.86 -8.08
N ASP A 235 4.91 22.28 -9.14
CA ASP A 235 3.79 23.21 -9.03
C ASP A 235 2.63 22.74 -9.91
N VAL A 236 1.42 23.01 -9.41
CA VAL A 236 0.16 22.82 -10.13
C VAL A 236 -0.63 24.12 -10.05
N GLN A 237 -0.67 24.88 -11.15
CA GLN A 237 -1.57 26.01 -11.31
C GLN A 237 -2.90 25.48 -11.84
N TRP A 238 -4.00 25.89 -11.23
CA TRP A 238 -5.33 25.37 -11.59
C TRP A 238 -6.43 26.42 -11.47
N GLY A 239 -7.48 26.27 -12.26
CA GLY A 239 -8.64 27.18 -12.30
C GLY A 239 -9.63 26.74 -13.36
N ASP A 240 -10.59 27.58 -13.69
CA ASP A 240 -11.67 27.25 -14.64
C ASP A 240 -11.17 26.92 -16.06
N SER A 241 -10.02 27.47 -16.43
CA SER A 241 -9.38 27.19 -17.74
C SER A 241 -8.65 25.86 -17.81
N GLY A 242 -8.53 25.11 -16.71
CA GLY A 242 -7.82 23.86 -16.61
C GLY A 242 -6.62 23.89 -15.66
N VAL A 243 -5.58 23.16 -16.01
CA VAL A 243 -4.36 23.03 -15.19
C VAL A 243 -3.11 23.29 -16.01
N ARG A 244 -2.08 23.82 -15.34
CA ARG A 244 -0.70 23.90 -15.83
C ARG A 244 0.23 23.35 -14.77
N ILE A 245 1.01 22.33 -15.11
CA ILE A 245 2.02 21.76 -14.22
C ILE A 245 3.42 22.23 -14.61
N SER A 246 4.25 22.48 -13.60
CA SER A 246 5.67 22.80 -13.78
C SER A 246 6.51 21.54 -13.65
N LEU A 247 7.39 21.35 -14.62
CA LEU A 247 8.33 20.23 -14.76
C LEU A 247 9.78 20.74 -14.67
N PRO A 248 10.79 19.87 -14.59
CA PRO A 248 12.20 20.28 -14.63
C PRO A 248 12.54 21.15 -15.84
N ASN A 249 13.62 21.95 -15.72
CA ASN A 249 14.14 22.82 -16.78
C ASN A 249 13.13 23.86 -17.30
N ALA A 250 12.27 24.36 -16.40
CA ALA A 250 11.23 25.33 -16.72
C ALA A 250 10.20 24.85 -17.77
N ALA A 251 10.17 23.54 -18.08
CA ALA A 251 9.14 22.98 -18.94
C ALA A 251 7.78 23.00 -18.25
N THR A 252 6.74 23.20 -19.01
CA THR A 252 5.35 23.17 -18.51
C THR A 252 4.50 22.25 -19.39
N LEU A 253 3.43 21.71 -18.79
CA LEU A 253 2.43 20.94 -19.51
C LEU A 253 1.04 21.43 -19.07
N SER A 254 0.19 21.77 -20.02
CA SER A 254 -1.17 22.24 -19.78
C SER A 254 -2.20 21.17 -20.15
N ALA A 255 -3.27 21.07 -19.36
CA ALA A 255 -4.33 20.11 -19.57
C ALA A 255 -5.69 20.67 -19.13
N ARG A 256 -6.78 20.10 -19.66
CA ARG A 256 -8.16 20.44 -19.20
C ARG A 256 -8.43 19.91 -17.80
N ARG A 257 -7.87 18.76 -17.46
CA ARG A 257 -8.00 18.10 -16.13
C ARG A 257 -6.68 17.48 -15.69
N ALA A 258 -6.49 17.36 -14.37
CA ALA A 258 -5.36 16.63 -13.79
C ALA A 258 -5.86 15.50 -12.89
N ILE A 259 -5.21 14.33 -12.98
CA ILE A 259 -5.36 13.22 -12.04
C ILE A 259 -4.11 13.16 -11.18
N ILE A 260 -4.24 13.47 -9.90
CA ILE A 260 -3.15 13.40 -8.92
C ILE A 260 -3.15 11.98 -8.35
N ALA A 261 -2.20 11.15 -8.79
CA ALA A 261 -2.10 9.72 -8.49
C ALA A 261 -0.88 9.39 -7.60
N VAL A 262 -0.48 10.34 -6.77
CA VAL A 262 0.59 10.18 -5.78
C VAL A 262 0.02 10.03 -4.38
N PRO A 263 0.77 9.40 -3.41
CA PRO A 263 0.29 9.26 -2.04
C PRO A 263 -0.12 10.61 -1.42
N PRO A 264 -1.14 10.65 -0.54
CA PRO A 264 -1.61 11.92 0.06
C PRO A 264 -0.50 12.77 0.68
N ALA A 265 0.37 12.16 1.49
CA ALA A 265 1.50 12.86 2.11
C ALA A 265 2.50 13.45 1.08
N VAL A 266 2.66 12.79 -0.07
CA VAL A 266 3.54 13.27 -1.15
C VAL A 266 2.86 14.38 -1.95
N SER A 267 1.53 14.30 -2.15
CA SER A 267 0.78 15.36 -2.84
C SER A 267 0.89 16.71 -2.13
N GLY A 268 1.06 16.72 -0.80
CA GLY A 268 1.28 17.94 -0.02
C GLY A 268 2.66 18.60 -0.22
N ARG A 269 3.57 17.96 -0.94
CA ARG A 269 4.88 18.53 -1.31
C ARG A 269 4.81 19.29 -2.64
N ILE A 270 3.73 19.16 -3.38
CA ILE A 270 3.46 19.90 -4.62
C ILE A 270 2.85 21.25 -4.22
N ARG A 271 3.33 22.32 -4.79
CA ARG A 271 2.75 23.65 -4.59
C ARG A 271 1.53 23.83 -5.50
N TYR A 272 0.36 24.09 -4.92
CA TYR A 272 -0.88 24.35 -5.65
C TYR A 272 -1.16 25.85 -5.69
N LEU A 273 -1.56 26.37 -6.86
CA LEU A 273 -1.87 27.78 -7.10
C LEU A 273 -3.20 27.90 -7.90
N PRO A 274 -4.28 28.38 -7.26
CA PRO A 274 -4.38 28.78 -5.84
C PRO A 274 -4.17 27.62 -4.89
N ALA A 275 -4.00 27.92 -3.59
CA ALA A 275 -3.88 26.90 -2.54
C ALA A 275 -5.11 25.95 -2.55
N LEU A 276 -4.90 24.70 -2.14
CA LEU A 276 -6.01 23.76 -1.97
C LEU A 276 -6.97 24.24 -0.86
N PRO A 277 -8.26 23.89 -0.93
CA PRO A 277 -9.20 24.14 0.16
C PRO A 277 -8.69 23.58 1.48
N ALA A 278 -8.99 24.28 2.60
CA ALA A 278 -8.50 23.96 3.93
C ALA A 278 -8.75 22.49 4.33
N ASP A 279 -9.91 21.93 4.00
CA ASP A 279 -10.24 20.54 4.34
C ASP A 279 -9.30 19.54 3.65
N ARG A 280 -8.93 19.78 2.40
CA ARG A 280 -7.99 18.94 1.67
C ARG A 280 -6.57 19.08 2.23
N ASP A 281 -6.15 20.29 2.52
CA ASP A 281 -4.84 20.56 3.11
C ASP A 281 -4.71 19.91 4.50
N GLN A 282 -5.72 20.09 5.37
CA GLN A 282 -5.77 19.47 6.70
C GLN A 282 -5.77 17.93 6.63
N LEU A 283 -6.47 17.34 5.65
CA LEU A 283 -6.45 15.89 5.43
C LEU A 283 -5.03 15.41 5.09
N ILE A 284 -4.38 16.05 4.13
CA ILE A 284 -3.02 15.68 3.67
C ILE A 284 -2.01 15.73 4.82
N GLN A 285 -2.06 16.77 5.65
CA GLN A 285 -1.16 16.95 6.81
C GLN A 285 -1.37 15.87 7.88
N ARG A 286 -2.54 15.23 7.93
CA ARG A 286 -2.93 14.24 8.96
C ARG A 286 -3.00 12.81 8.45
N MET A 287 -2.44 12.57 7.26
CA MET A 287 -2.34 11.24 6.66
C MET A 287 -0.88 10.83 6.43
N PRO A 288 -0.12 10.53 7.51
CA PRO A 288 1.25 10.04 7.36
C PRO A 288 1.26 8.65 6.71
N MET A 289 2.38 8.35 6.06
CA MET A 289 2.64 7.01 5.51
C MET A 289 3.10 6.04 6.60
N GLY A 290 2.77 4.77 6.42
CA GLY A 290 3.31 3.69 7.26
C GLY A 290 4.83 3.54 7.12
N ARG A 291 5.45 2.90 8.12
CA ARG A 291 6.91 2.74 8.22
C ARG A 291 7.29 1.28 8.11
N VAL A 292 8.01 0.92 7.04
CA VAL A 292 8.45 -0.46 6.83
C VAL A 292 9.76 -0.52 6.07
N ILE A 293 10.65 -1.41 6.54
CA ILE A 293 11.80 -1.89 5.79
C ILE A 293 11.47 -3.30 5.32
N LYS A 294 11.53 -3.53 4.02
CA LYS A 294 11.34 -4.84 3.41
C LYS A 294 12.68 -5.41 2.99
N THR A 295 12.98 -6.61 3.47
CA THR A 295 14.25 -7.29 3.21
C THR A 295 13.99 -8.67 2.61
N ASN A 296 14.63 -9.00 1.48
CA ASN A 296 14.71 -10.35 0.94
C ASN A 296 16.08 -10.95 1.28
N VAL A 297 16.09 -12.02 2.05
CA VAL A 297 17.29 -12.76 2.40
C VAL A 297 17.35 -14.03 1.57
N VAL A 298 18.40 -14.20 0.79
CA VAL A 298 18.51 -15.20 -0.27
C VAL A 298 19.47 -16.30 0.14
N TYR A 299 19.08 -17.55 -0.08
CA TYR A 299 19.84 -18.77 0.22
C TYR A 299 19.86 -19.64 -1.03
N ASP A 300 20.83 -20.53 -1.16
CA ASP A 300 20.92 -21.48 -2.29
C ASP A 300 19.62 -22.26 -2.46
N GLU A 301 19.03 -22.69 -1.37
CA GLU A 301 17.78 -23.43 -1.34
C GLU A 301 16.91 -23.01 -0.13
N PRO A 302 15.59 -23.29 -0.16
CA PRO A 302 14.70 -22.99 0.96
C PRO A 302 14.91 -24.02 2.11
N PHE A 303 16.06 -23.97 2.79
CA PHE A 303 16.49 -24.95 3.82
C PHE A 303 15.48 -25.13 4.95
N TRP A 304 14.71 -24.10 5.30
CA TRP A 304 13.65 -24.17 6.33
C TRP A 304 12.55 -25.16 5.96
N ARG A 305 12.27 -25.37 4.67
CA ARG A 305 11.27 -26.35 4.22
C ARG A 305 11.73 -27.76 4.56
N ARG A 306 13.02 -28.10 4.39
CA ARG A 306 13.59 -29.39 4.78
C ARG A 306 13.56 -29.60 6.30
N LEU A 307 13.64 -28.54 7.07
CA LEU A 307 13.51 -28.56 8.54
C LEU A 307 12.04 -28.64 9.00
N GLY A 308 11.08 -28.69 8.06
CA GLY A 308 9.66 -28.80 8.32
C GLY A 308 9.00 -27.47 8.73
N PHE A 309 9.61 -26.32 8.38
CA PHE A 309 9.04 -25.00 8.59
C PHE A 309 8.42 -24.45 7.29
N SER A 310 7.38 -23.63 7.45
CA SER A 310 6.71 -22.93 6.34
C SER A 310 7.44 -21.68 5.87
N GLY A 311 8.49 -21.24 6.56
CA GLY A 311 9.11 -19.93 6.36
C GLY A 311 8.35 -18.79 7.03
N GLN A 312 7.23 -19.04 7.72
CA GLN A 312 6.47 -18.03 8.43
C GLN A 312 6.98 -17.86 9.87
N ALA A 313 7.28 -16.62 10.25
CA ALA A 313 7.58 -16.26 11.63
C ALA A 313 6.99 -14.89 11.97
N ASN A 314 6.55 -14.70 13.21
CA ASN A 314 6.11 -13.42 13.75
C ASN A 314 6.73 -13.18 15.12
N SER A 315 7.08 -11.91 15.41
CA SER A 315 7.62 -11.52 16.70
C SER A 315 7.10 -10.17 17.18
N ASN A 316 6.73 -10.09 18.45
CA ASN A 316 6.37 -8.81 19.06
C ASN A 316 7.62 -8.04 19.63
N ARG A 317 8.85 -8.54 19.44
CA ARG A 317 10.07 -7.94 20.02
C ARG A 317 11.27 -7.84 19.07
N ARG A 318 11.38 -8.69 18.05
CA ARG A 318 12.55 -8.76 17.16
C ARG A 318 12.45 -7.79 15.99
N THR A 319 13.58 -7.46 15.37
CA THR A 319 13.66 -6.64 14.16
C THR A 319 12.95 -7.33 12.97
N ALA A 320 13.22 -8.63 12.79
CA ALA A 320 12.47 -9.47 11.85
C ALA A 320 11.08 -9.77 12.42
N ALA A 321 10.18 -8.75 12.35
CA ALA A 321 8.89 -8.81 13.01
C ALA A 321 7.89 -9.74 12.30
N THR A 322 7.83 -9.69 10.97
CA THR A 322 7.03 -10.59 10.13
C THR A 322 7.94 -11.20 9.07
N VAL A 323 7.92 -12.51 8.95
CA VAL A 323 8.73 -13.27 7.98
C VAL A 323 7.82 -14.21 7.20
N LEU A 324 8.04 -14.30 5.89
CA LEU A 324 7.32 -15.20 4.99
C LEU A 324 8.29 -15.86 4.00
N ASP A 325 7.91 -17.03 3.53
CA ASP A 325 8.58 -17.69 2.40
C ASP A 325 8.29 -16.90 1.11
N ASN A 326 9.33 -16.38 0.49
CA ASN A 326 9.27 -15.58 -0.74
C ASN A 326 10.00 -16.25 -1.91
N THR A 327 10.25 -17.54 -1.81
CA THR A 327 10.89 -18.32 -2.86
C THR A 327 10.13 -18.16 -4.18
N PRO A 328 10.82 -17.90 -5.30
CA PRO A 328 10.20 -17.80 -6.64
C PRO A 328 9.44 -19.06 -7.04
N ALA A 329 8.60 -18.95 -8.09
CA ALA A 329 7.83 -20.06 -8.64
C ALA A 329 8.70 -21.27 -9.07
N ALA A 330 9.93 -21.02 -9.49
CA ALA A 330 10.90 -22.07 -9.84
C ALA A 330 11.37 -22.90 -8.65
N GLY A 331 11.08 -22.50 -7.40
CA GLY A 331 11.46 -23.21 -6.20
C GLY A 331 12.90 -22.95 -5.71
N SER A 332 13.71 -22.22 -6.46
CA SER A 332 15.09 -21.84 -6.16
C SER A 332 15.40 -20.47 -6.79
N PRO A 333 16.29 -19.65 -6.18
CA PRO A 333 16.89 -19.81 -4.87
C PRO A 333 15.85 -19.69 -3.76
N GLY A 334 16.18 -20.16 -2.54
CA GLY A 334 15.33 -19.96 -1.36
C GLY A 334 15.34 -18.50 -0.94
N VAL A 335 14.17 -17.90 -0.70
CA VAL A 335 14.07 -16.50 -0.27
C VAL A 335 13.14 -16.40 0.94
N LEU A 336 13.61 -15.77 2.01
CA LEU A 336 12.78 -15.29 3.11
C LEU A 336 12.57 -13.79 2.96
N VAL A 337 11.32 -13.34 2.89
CA VAL A 337 11.01 -11.92 3.02
C VAL A 337 10.78 -11.58 4.49
N VAL A 338 11.40 -10.49 4.90
CA VAL A 338 11.33 -9.95 6.26
C VAL A 338 10.73 -8.56 6.21
N PHE A 339 9.78 -8.29 7.10
CA PHE A 339 9.24 -6.97 7.33
C PHE A 339 9.64 -6.50 8.73
N THR A 340 10.26 -5.32 8.76
CA THR A 340 10.51 -4.54 9.98
C THR A 340 9.54 -3.37 9.95
N GLU A 341 8.61 -3.28 10.93
CA GLU A 341 7.43 -2.41 10.85
C GLU A 341 7.34 -1.45 12.03
N GLY A 342 6.69 -0.29 11.82
CA GLY A 342 6.41 0.71 12.85
C GLY A 342 7.66 1.27 13.51
N ARG A 343 7.65 1.44 14.82
CA ARG A 343 8.81 1.96 15.59
C ARG A 343 10.08 1.12 15.44
N ARG A 344 9.96 -0.17 15.10
CA ARG A 344 11.12 -0.99 14.80
C ARG A 344 11.80 -0.60 13.51
N ALA A 345 10.99 -0.23 12.49
CA ALA A 345 11.54 0.34 11.26
C ALA A 345 12.28 1.65 11.55
N ASP A 346 11.68 2.53 12.38
CA ASP A 346 12.33 3.79 12.78
C ASP A 346 13.68 3.55 13.51
N ALA A 347 13.71 2.57 14.41
CA ALA A 347 14.94 2.20 15.11
C ALA A 347 15.97 1.59 14.15
N ALA A 348 15.53 0.70 13.26
CA ALA A 348 16.41 0.04 12.30
C ALA A 348 16.96 1.02 11.26
N SER A 349 16.17 2.00 10.80
CA SER A 349 16.63 3.03 9.84
C SER A 349 17.80 3.88 10.37
N ARG A 350 17.95 3.97 11.69
CA ARG A 350 19.07 4.70 12.33
C ARG A 350 20.35 3.87 12.42
N LEU A 351 20.26 2.57 12.20
CA LEU A 351 21.42 1.67 12.20
C LEU A 351 22.14 1.74 10.85
N SER A 352 23.42 1.40 10.84
CA SER A 352 24.13 1.16 9.60
C SER A 352 23.56 -0.06 8.85
N PRO A 353 23.64 -0.13 7.51
CA PRO A 353 23.19 -1.30 6.76
C PRO A 353 23.81 -2.63 7.23
N PRO A 354 25.13 -2.71 7.56
CA PRO A 354 25.70 -3.92 8.13
C PRO A 354 25.10 -4.32 9.49
N ASP A 355 24.79 -3.35 10.35
CA ASP A 355 24.19 -3.62 11.65
C ASP A 355 22.73 -4.12 11.52
N ARG A 356 21.93 -3.51 10.64
CA ARG A 356 20.59 -4.02 10.32
C ARG A 356 20.64 -5.46 9.82
N ARG A 357 21.51 -5.73 8.85
CA ARG A 357 21.72 -7.09 8.33
C ARG A 357 22.06 -8.07 9.44
N ARG A 358 22.99 -7.72 10.34
CA ARG A 358 23.39 -8.57 11.48
C ARG A 358 22.19 -8.89 12.38
N HIS A 359 21.34 -7.91 12.70
CA HIS A 359 20.13 -8.11 13.52
C HIS A 359 19.13 -9.02 12.82
N VAL A 360 18.83 -8.77 11.55
CA VAL A 360 17.90 -9.61 10.77
C VAL A 360 18.38 -11.05 10.70
N LEU A 361 19.67 -11.29 10.39
CA LEU A 361 20.22 -12.64 10.30
C LEU A 361 20.25 -13.36 11.66
N ALA A 362 20.51 -12.65 12.76
CA ALA A 362 20.43 -13.20 14.09
C ALA A 362 18.99 -13.62 14.45
N ASP A 363 18.00 -12.82 14.08
CA ASP A 363 16.59 -13.11 14.29
C ASP A 363 16.11 -14.31 13.44
N LEU A 364 16.51 -14.38 12.18
CA LEU A 364 16.20 -15.52 11.30
C LEU A 364 16.85 -16.82 11.82
N ALA A 365 18.07 -16.73 12.36
CA ALA A 365 18.73 -17.89 12.98
C ALA A 365 18.00 -18.35 14.25
N ALA A 366 17.43 -17.44 15.02
CA ALA A 366 16.60 -17.78 16.17
C ALA A 366 15.27 -18.45 15.77
N TYR A 367 14.75 -18.18 14.57
CA TYR A 367 13.52 -18.80 14.04
C TYR A 367 13.77 -20.15 13.37
N PHE A 368 14.79 -20.24 12.51
CA PHE A 368 14.97 -21.34 11.57
C PHE A 368 16.29 -22.10 11.72
N GLY A 369 17.13 -21.71 12.69
CA GLY A 369 18.41 -22.36 12.96
C GLY A 369 19.61 -21.66 12.32
N PRO A 370 20.83 -22.15 12.60
CA PRO A 370 22.09 -21.45 12.29
C PRO A 370 22.35 -21.23 10.80
N ALA A 371 21.81 -22.09 9.92
CA ALA A 371 21.93 -21.95 8.47
C ALA A 371 21.40 -20.58 7.96
N ALA A 372 20.48 -19.96 8.69
CA ALA A 372 19.97 -18.63 8.35
C ALA A 372 21.02 -17.51 8.44
N LYS A 373 22.20 -17.74 9.02
CA LYS A 373 23.28 -16.76 9.10
C LYS A 373 24.14 -16.68 7.83
N GLU A 374 23.98 -17.64 6.91
CA GLU A 374 24.81 -17.80 5.72
C GLU A 374 24.02 -17.54 4.42
N PRO A 375 23.49 -16.33 4.20
CA PRO A 375 22.79 -16.03 2.97
C PRO A 375 23.76 -15.76 1.81
N ILE A 376 23.38 -16.16 0.60
CA ILE A 376 24.08 -15.83 -0.65
C ILE A 376 23.72 -14.44 -1.19
N GLY A 377 22.64 -13.82 -0.67
CA GLY A 377 22.21 -12.49 -1.05
C GLY A 377 21.34 -11.82 0.02
N TYR A 378 21.35 -10.49 0.01
CA TYR A 378 20.60 -9.65 0.93
C TYR A 378 20.16 -8.39 0.21
N ILE A 379 18.86 -8.21 0.02
CA ILE A 379 18.27 -7.10 -0.73
C ILE A 379 17.28 -6.39 0.21
N GLU A 380 17.56 -5.14 0.52
CA GLU A 380 16.80 -4.35 1.48
C GLU A 380 16.30 -3.05 0.84
N LEU A 381 15.07 -2.66 1.17
CA LEU A 381 14.50 -1.37 0.81
C LEU A 381 13.79 -0.76 2.01
N ASP A 382 14.26 0.41 2.45
CA ASP A 382 13.56 1.27 3.41
C ASP A 382 12.59 2.18 2.66
N TRP A 383 11.30 1.84 2.70
CA TRP A 383 10.26 2.59 2.00
C TRP A 383 10.05 4.00 2.55
N ALA A 384 10.43 4.27 3.79
CA ALA A 384 10.34 5.62 4.36
C ALA A 384 11.44 6.56 3.82
N ALA A 385 12.57 6.00 3.38
CA ALA A 385 13.64 6.75 2.72
C ALA A 385 13.33 7.07 1.24
N GLU A 386 12.33 6.41 0.64
CA GLU A 386 11.90 6.65 -0.73
C GLU A 386 11.21 8.01 -0.87
N HIS A 387 11.93 9.01 -1.40
CA HIS A 387 11.54 10.42 -1.44
C HIS A 387 10.12 10.65 -2.00
N TYR A 388 9.77 10.02 -3.13
CA TYR A 388 8.47 10.17 -3.79
C TYR A 388 7.40 9.18 -3.32
N THR A 389 7.66 8.46 -2.23
CA THR A 389 6.69 7.57 -1.59
C THR A 389 6.48 7.94 -0.13
N GLY A 390 7.58 8.16 0.61
CA GLY A 390 7.58 8.55 2.01
C GLY A 390 7.16 7.45 2.99
N GLY A 391 6.94 6.22 2.51
CA GLY A 391 6.57 5.07 3.34
C GLY A 391 5.67 4.06 2.62
N CYS A 392 5.35 2.95 3.28
CA CYS A 392 4.46 1.86 2.90
C CYS A 392 3.78 1.25 4.16
N TYR A 393 2.65 0.48 4.04
CA TYR A 393 2.05 0.09 2.76
C TYR A 393 1.23 1.23 2.15
N GLY A 394 0.49 2.00 2.95
CA GLY A 394 -0.32 3.16 2.59
C GLY A 394 -0.26 4.25 3.65
N ALA A 395 -1.02 5.32 3.44
CA ALA A 395 -1.25 6.36 4.43
C ALA A 395 -2.40 5.96 5.36
N PHE A 396 -2.31 6.37 6.62
CA PHE A 396 -3.36 6.19 7.61
C PHE A 396 -3.75 7.55 8.22
N THR A 397 -4.90 7.64 8.91
CA THR A 397 -5.28 8.89 9.55
C THR A 397 -4.96 8.88 11.04
N ALA A 398 -4.48 10.01 11.54
CA ALA A 398 -4.47 10.33 12.96
C ALA A 398 -5.90 10.48 13.50
N PRO A 399 -6.12 10.39 14.83
CA PRO A 399 -7.42 10.65 15.43
C PRO A 399 -8.01 12.01 15.01
N SER A 400 -9.34 12.10 15.00
CA SER A 400 -10.13 13.30 14.65
C SER A 400 -9.89 13.82 13.23
N THR A 401 -9.54 12.95 12.31
CA THR A 401 -9.26 13.33 10.92
C THR A 401 -10.35 12.86 9.96
N LEU A 402 -10.74 11.58 10.03
CA LEU A 402 -11.61 10.98 9.02
C LEU A 402 -13.01 11.58 9.04
N THR A 403 -13.58 11.82 10.21
CA THR A 403 -14.93 12.41 10.38
C THR A 403 -14.99 13.87 9.93
N ARG A 404 -13.90 14.62 10.07
CA ARG A 404 -13.83 16.04 9.73
C ARG A 404 -13.45 16.29 8.27
N PHE A 405 -12.50 15.55 7.75
CA PHE A 405 -11.87 15.84 6.48
C PHE A 405 -11.94 14.67 5.48
N GLY A 406 -12.51 13.52 5.87
CA GLY A 406 -12.50 12.31 5.04
C GLY A 406 -13.21 12.47 3.69
N ALA A 407 -14.22 13.32 3.59
CA ALA A 407 -14.88 13.63 2.32
C ALA A 407 -13.91 14.21 1.28
N ALA A 408 -12.95 15.02 1.72
CA ALA A 408 -11.94 15.63 0.85
C ALA A 408 -10.95 14.61 0.25
N LEU A 409 -10.93 13.35 0.73
CA LEU A 409 -10.00 12.33 0.21
C LEU A 409 -10.24 12.03 -1.28
N ARG A 410 -11.50 12.06 -1.72
CA ARG A 410 -11.93 11.68 -3.08
C ARG A 410 -12.56 12.82 -3.87
N ALA A 411 -13.12 13.82 -3.18
CA ALA A 411 -13.85 14.90 -3.82
C ALA A 411 -12.97 15.66 -4.82
N PRO A 412 -13.37 15.82 -6.08
CA PRO A 412 -12.67 16.66 -7.03
C PRO A 412 -12.61 18.12 -6.56
N ILE A 413 -11.58 18.84 -6.96
CA ILE A 413 -11.40 20.27 -6.66
C ILE A 413 -11.18 20.98 -7.99
N GLY A 414 -12.23 21.60 -8.53
CA GLY A 414 -12.17 22.19 -9.86
C GLY A 414 -11.70 21.15 -10.90
N PRO A 415 -10.59 21.41 -11.61
CA PRO A 415 -10.05 20.46 -12.60
C PRO A 415 -9.18 19.35 -12.00
N LEU A 416 -9.00 19.30 -10.68
CA LEU A 416 -8.15 18.33 -9.99
C LEU A 416 -8.96 17.12 -9.52
N HIS A 417 -8.54 15.92 -9.90
CA HIS A 417 -9.10 14.63 -9.50
C HIS A 417 -8.05 13.80 -8.76
N TRP A 418 -8.49 12.88 -7.88
CA TRP A 418 -7.60 12.17 -6.96
C TRP A 418 -7.70 10.66 -7.19
N ALA A 419 -6.57 10.05 -7.53
CA ALA A 419 -6.40 8.60 -7.61
C ALA A 419 -5.32 8.13 -6.60
N GLY A 420 -5.19 6.83 -6.43
CA GLY A 420 -4.27 6.20 -5.51
C GLY A 420 -5.00 5.25 -4.57
N SER A 421 -4.31 4.23 -4.09
CA SER A 421 -4.90 3.15 -3.30
C SER A 421 -5.58 3.62 -2.02
N GLU A 422 -5.17 4.76 -1.46
CA GLU A 422 -5.78 5.40 -0.30
C GLU A 422 -7.18 5.94 -0.60
N THR A 423 -7.45 6.29 -1.87
CA THR A 423 -8.75 6.80 -2.32
C THR A 423 -9.72 5.69 -2.72
N ALA A 424 -9.31 4.44 -2.69
CA ALA A 424 -10.14 3.30 -3.05
C ALA A 424 -11.29 3.09 -2.06
N ARG A 425 -12.40 2.55 -2.54
CA ARG A 425 -13.57 2.18 -1.73
C ARG A 425 -13.48 0.75 -1.22
N ARG A 426 -12.80 -0.11 -1.97
CA ARG A 426 -12.54 -1.52 -1.64
C ARG A 426 -11.05 -1.77 -1.75
N TRP A 427 -10.54 -2.66 -0.93
CA TRP A 427 -9.13 -3.02 -0.88
C TRP A 427 -8.19 -1.80 -0.78
N THR A 428 -8.59 -0.84 0.08
CA THR A 428 -7.83 0.38 0.35
C THR A 428 -6.37 0.06 0.71
N CYS A 429 -5.43 0.86 0.20
CA CYS A 429 -3.98 0.69 0.38
C CYS A 429 -3.41 -0.63 -0.15
N SER A 430 -4.07 -1.28 -1.12
CA SER A 430 -3.58 -2.45 -1.84
C SER A 430 -3.39 -2.17 -3.34
N MET A 431 -2.84 -3.15 -4.08
CA MET A 431 -2.76 -3.08 -5.55
C MET A 431 -4.16 -3.05 -6.18
N ASP A 432 -5.10 -3.82 -5.66
CA ASP A 432 -6.50 -3.85 -6.11
C ASP A 432 -7.15 -2.48 -5.98
N GLY A 433 -7.01 -1.85 -4.79
CA GLY A 433 -7.53 -0.51 -4.57
C GLY A 433 -6.86 0.56 -5.44
N ALA A 434 -5.59 0.37 -5.80
CA ALA A 434 -4.93 1.26 -6.75
C ALA A 434 -5.59 1.18 -8.13
N VAL A 435 -5.90 -0.04 -8.61
CA VAL A 435 -6.60 -0.28 -9.90
C VAL A 435 -8.02 0.29 -9.84
N GLU A 436 -8.81 -0.04 -8.80
CA GLU A 436 -10.18 0.49 -8.59
C GLU A 436 -10.20 2.02 -8.66
N SER A 437 -9.27 2.66 -7.94
CA SER A 437 -9.20 4.13 -7.91
C SER A 437 -8.83 4.73 -9.26
N GLY A 438 -7.99 4.06 -10.04
CA GLY A 438 -7.65 4.44 -11.41
C GLY A 438 -8.88 4.44 -12.33
N HIS A 439 -9.61 3.33 -12.35
CA HIS A 439 -10.85 3.17 -13.12
C HIS A 439 -11.91 4.20 -12.72
N ARG A 440 -12.13 4.41 -11.42
CA ARG A 440 -13.06 5.40 -10.90
C ARG A 440 -12.72 6.81 -11.39
N THR A 441 -11.46 7.22 -11.23
CA THR A 441 -11.05 8.58 -11.55
C THR A 441 -11.05 8.85 -13.07
N ALA A 442 -10.69 7.85 -13.87
CA ALA A 442 -10.79 7.96 -15.32
C ALA A 442 -12.25 8.19 -15.76
N ARG A 443 -13.20 7.43 -15.20
CA ARG A 443 -14.63 7.61 -15.46
C ARG A 443 -15.13 8.99 -15.02
N GLU A 444 -14.73 9.48 -13.87
CA GLU A 444 -15.06 10.82 -13.37
C GLU A 444 -14.60 11.90 -14.36
N VAL A 445 -13.37 11.82 -14.82
CA VAL A 445 -12.77 12.79 -15.75
C VAL A 445 -13.44 12.72 -17.12
N ALA A 446 -13.63 11.52 -17.68
CA ALA A 446 -14.27 11.33 -18.98
C ALA A 446 -15.73 11.85 -18.97
N ALA A 447 -16.49 11.61 -17.91
CA ALA A 447 -17.85 12.10 -17.76
C ALA A 447 -17.92 13.64 -17.83
N VAL A 448 -16.98 14.33 -17.14
CA VAL A 448 -16.93 15.79 -17.13
C VAL A 448 -16.51 16.35 -18.49
N LEU A 449 -15.51 15.73 -19.15
CA LEU A 449 -15.00 16.22 -20.42
C LEU A 449 -15.96 15.96 -21.58
N ASN A 450 -16.72 14.86 -21.57
CA ASN A 450 -17.73 14.55 -22.59
C ASN A 450 -19.03 15.31 -22.38
N ALA A 451 -19.35 15.74 -21.16
CA ALA A 451 -20.53 16.58 -20.88
C ALA A 451 -20.33 18.06 -21.27
N SER A 452 -19.07 18.52 -21.41
CA SER A 452 -18.76 19.88 -21.81
C SER A 452 -18.67 19.94 -23.35
N PRO A 453 -19.59 20.60 -24.08
CA PRO A 453 -19.48 20.76 -25.54
C PRO A 453 -18.15 21.45 -25.86
N ALA A 454 -17.50 21.00 -26.94
CA ALA A 454 -16.31 21.65 -27.46
C ALA A 454 -16.62 23.16 -27.63
N LEU A 455 -15.75 24.00 -27.04
CA LEU A 455 -15.81 25.45 -27.29
C LEU A 455 -15.74 25.65 -28.82
N THR A 456 -16.86 25.91 -29.42
CA THR A 456 -16.92 26.33 -30.84
C THR A 456 -16.06 27.59 -30.98
N PRO A 457 -15.07 27.62 -31.88
CA PRO A 457 -14.32 28.84 -32.13
C PRO A 457 -15.29 29.96 -32.51
N PRO A 458 -15.05 31.22 -32.09
CA PRO A 458 -15.86 32.34 -32.47
C PRO A 458 -15.89 32.43 -34.02
N PRO A 459 -17.01 32.78 -34.62
CA PRO A 459 -17.08 33.00 -36.06
C PRO A 459 -16.06 34.05 -36.46
N SER A 460 -15.32 33.78 -37.54
CA SER A 460 -14.34 34.72 -38.10
C SER A 460 -15.09 36.01 -38.46
N PRO A 461 -14.56 37.19 -38.11
CA PRO A 461 -15.14 38.44 -38.56
C PRO A 461 -15.08 38.51 -40.12
N GLY A 462 -16.25 38.64 -40.74
CA GLY A 462 -16.41 38.88 -42.18
C GLY A 462 -15.98 40.29 -42.58
#